data_8fefade154efd08237f4b4c1854734be
#
_entry.id   8fefade154efd08237f4b4c1854734be
#
_cell.length_a   1.000
_cell.length_b   1.000
_cell.length_c   1.000
_cell.angle_alpha   90.00
_cell.angle_beta   90.00
_cell.angle_gamma   90.00
#
_symmetry.space_group_name_H-M   'P 1'
#
loop_
_entity.id
_entity.type
_entity.pdbx_description
1 polymer ?
#
loop_
_entity_poly.entity_id
_entity_poly.type
_entity_poly.pdbx_seq_one_letter_code
_entity_poly.pdbx_strand_id
1 'polypeptide(L)'
;MARRGRSGARKRRNRAEIAPKLIGLGLLLGLVPLFLGKSPFGVALRPMAPFGWLIFAVGCGLLWWQIRNNQSKRSDPVLTERDPTPEQFRSPRYEAPPVDRTATEFARMMTPSKPRSAAPVSVPQSWGTAVFDVIEWRRFEALVEALFAQAGFETKSQSHGADEGIDIWLYSRNNPGTPVSVVQCKHWQGKRVGVDKVRELRGVMAAKGVSRGQFATTSTFTEDATAFAKENGVNLLDVKALLALIAKRSEEQQQTLLTVALEGDYWRPTCVNCGIKMVERNPRKGGAAFWGCESYPKCKTSMPMRGAASVA
;
A
#
# COMPACT_ATOMS: atom_id res chain seq x y z
N MET A 1 -22.39 -22.56 11.85
CA MET A 1 -22.10 -21.66 12.98
C MET A 1 -21.26 -20.47 12.49
N ALA A 2 -21.88 -19.43 11.90
CA ALA A 2 -21.15 -18.25 11.42
C ALA A 2 -22.09 -17.01 11.37
N ARG A 3 -22.53 -16.47 12.51
CA ARG A 3 -23.39 -15.27 12.58
C ARG A 3 -23.06 -14.28 13.70
N ARG A 4 -21.92 -14.36 14.39
CA ARG A 4 -21.60 -13.48 15.55
C ARG A 4 -20.63 -12.30 15.27
N GLY A 5 -20.06 -12.14 14.07
CA GLY A 5 -19.03 -11.13 13.80
C GLY A 5 -19.53 -9.75 13.35
N ARG A 6 -20.73 -9.63 12.79
CA ARG A 6 -21.21 -8.37 12.16
C ARG A 6 -21.85 -7.34 13.09
N SER A 7 -22.32 -7.71 14.28
CA SER A 7 -22.98 -6.77 15.20
C SER A 7 -22.01 -5.86 15.97
N GLY A 8 -20.80 -6.34 16.25
CA GLY A 8 -19.80 -5.58 17.03
C GLY A 8 -19.18 -4.39 16.30
N ALA A 9 -18.95 -4.50 15.00
CA ALA A 9 -18.36 -3.43 14.20
C ALA A 9 -19.34 -2.25 13.99
N ARG A 10 -20.62 -2.55 13.78
CA ARG A 10 -21.69 -1.53 13.63
C ARG A 10 -21.91 -0.74 14.92
N LYS A 11 -21.82 -1.40 16.08
CA LYS A 11 -21.99 -0.76 17.41
C LYS A 11 -20.79 0.14 17.78
N ARG A 12 -19.56 -0.19 17.29
CA ARG A 12 -18.36 0.64 17.49
C ARG A 12 -18.36 1.88 16.61
N ARG A 13 -18.83 1.78 15.35
CA ARG A 13 -18.92 2.90 14.41
C ARG A 13 -19.91 3.96 14.89
N ASN A 14 -21.07 3.56 15.42
CA ASN A 14 -22.05 4.49 15.96
C ASN A 14 -21.56 5.25 17.20
N ARG A 15 -20.71 4.67 18.04
CA ARG A 15 -20.15 5.36 19.22
C ARG A 15 -19.11 6.44 18.86
N ALA A 16 -18.34 6.26 17.77
CA ALA A 16 -17.34 7.24 17.37
C ALA A 16 -17.96 8.55 16.82
N GLU A 17 -19.20 8.50 16.33
CA GLU A 17 -19.90 9.64 15.74
C GLU A 17 -20.71 10.46 16.76
N ILE A 18 -20.87 9.98 18.00
CA ILE A 18 -21.71 10.65 19.01
C ILE A 18 -21.02 11.89 19.59
N ALA A 19 -19.74 11.82 19.93
CA ALA A 19 -19.01 12.91 20.55
C ALA A 19 -18.97 14.20 19.70
N PRO A 20 -18.62 14.17 18.38
CA PRO A 20 -18.62 15.37 17.57
C PRO A 20 -20.03 15.96 17.35
N LYS A 21 -21.07 15.12 17.31
CA LYS A 21 -22.46 15.60 17.22
C LYS A 21 -22.93 16.34 18.47
N LEU A 22 -22.56 15.86 19.66
CA LEU A 22 -22.85 16.53 20.91
C LEU A 22 -22.10 17.85 21.06
N ILE A 23 -20.85 17.93 20.63
CA ILE A 23 -20.07 19.16 20.63
C ILE A 23 -20.72 20.20 19.73
N GLY A 24 -21.10 19.82 18.48
CA GLY A 24 -21.77 20.73 17.55
C GLY A 24 -23.13 21.23 18.08
N LEU A 25 -23.95 20.33 18.61
CA LEU A 25 -25.26 20.71 19.20
C LEU A 25 -25.10 21.61 20.42
N GLY A 26 -24.12 21.32 21.30
CA GLY A 26 -23.85 22.12 22.50
C GLY A 26 -23.39 23.54 22.19
N LEU A 27 -22.49 23.69 21.16
CA LEU A 27 -22.06 25.00 20.66
C LEU A 27 -23.23 25.79 20.05
N LEU A 28 -24.09 25.14 19.29
CA LEU A 28 -25.24 25.78 18.66
C LEU A 28 -26.22 26.30 19.71
N LEU A 29 -26.59 25.48 20.71
CA LEU A 29 -27.49 25.89 21.79
C LEU A 29 -26.88 26.91 22.76
N GLY A 30 -25.57 26.90 22.96
CA GLY A 30 -24.87 27.83 23.84
C GLY A 30 -24.61 29.19 23.20
N LEU A 31 -24.26 29.25 21.90
CA LEU A 31 -23.85 30.48 21.22
C LEU A 31 -24.99 31.21 20.51
N VAL A 32 -25.96 30.47 19.93
CA VAL A 32 -27.08 31.10 19.17
C VAL A 32 -27.83 32.17 19.99
N PRO A 33 -28.15 31.97 21.29
CA PRO A 33 -28.80 33.03 22.09
C PRO A 33 -27.94 34.27 22.25
N LEU A 34 -26.61 34.15 22.21
CA LEU A 34 -25.69 35.30 22.34
C LEU A 34 -25.64 36.10 21.02
N PHE A 35 -25.68 35.44 19.88
CA PHE A 35 -25.65 36.10 18.55
C PHE A 35 -26.99 36.77 18.21
N LEU A 36 -28.11 36.23 18.67
CA LEU A 36 -29.45 36.82 18.45
C LEU A 36 -29.73 38.05 19.34
N GLY A 37 -28.88 38.34 20.28
CA GLY A 37 -28.88 39.58 21.09
C GLY A 37 -30.22 39.89 21.76
N LYS A 38 -30.76 41.11 21.51
CA LYS A 38 -32.03 41.62 22.09
C LYS A 38 -33.28 41.25 21.30
N SER A 39 -33.18 40.41 20.24
CA SER A 39 -34.36 39.98 19.52
C SER A 39 -35.28 39.11 20.38
N PRO A 40 -36.62 39.12 20.13
CA PRO A 40 -37.57 38.32 20.91
C PRO A 40 -37.23 36.83 20.95
N PHE A 41 -36.67 36.30 19.88
CA PHE A 41 -36.18 34.92 19.80
C PHE A 41 -34.92 34.69 20.66
N GLY A 42 -33.97 35.64 20.71
CA GLY A 42 -32.76 35.56 21.51
C GLY A 42 -33.07 35.54 23.01
N VAL A 43 -34.04 36.35 23.45
CA VAL A 43 -34.49 36.38 24.84
C VAL A 43 -35.19 35.07 25.25
N ALA A 44 -36.02 34.50 24.37
CA ALA A 44 -36.70 33.22 24.61
C ALA A 44 -35.75 32.02 24.71
N LEU A 45 -34.58 32.05 24.00
CA LEU A 45 -33.60 30.97 23.99
C LEU A 45 -32.53 31.10 25.10
N ARG A 46 -32.42 32.22 25.79
CA ARG A 46 -31.44 32.43 26.89
C ARG A 46 -31.48 31.37 27.99
N PRO A 47 -32.64 30.86 28.45
CA PRO A 47 -32.67 29.80 29.47
C PRO A 47 -32.04 28.48 28.99
N MET A 48 -31.92 28.29 27.68
CA MET A 48 -31.33 27.06 27.09
C MET A 48 -29.80 27.11 26.99
N ALA A 49 -29.17 28.28 27.10
CA ALA A 49 -27.73 28.43 26.98
C ALA A 49 -26.92 27.58 27.98
N PRO A 50 -27.27 27.50 29.29
CA PRO A 50 -26.53 26.66 30.24
C PRO A 50 -26.62 25.17 29.90
N PHE A 51 -27.75 24.69 29.34
CA PHE A 51 -27.88 23.32 28.86
C PHE A 51 -26.99 23.06 27.61
N GLY A 52 -26.86 24.06 26.75
CA GLY A 52 -25.94 23.98 25.60
C GLY A 52 -24.50 23.79 26.04
N TRP A 53 -24.04 24.55 27.03
CA TRP A 53 -22.70 24.43 27.59
C TRP A 53 -22.47 23.09 28.31
N LEU A 54 -23.47 22.55 28.99
CA LEU A 54 -23.40 21.24 29.62
C LEU A 54 -23.27 20.11 28.60
N ILE A 55 -24.05 20.15 27.52
CA ILE A 55 -23.95 19.19 26.40
C ILE A 55 -22.58 19.28 25.74
N PHE A 56 -22.05 20.49 25.55
CA PHE A 56 -20.70 20.70 24.99
C PHE A 56 -19.63 20.08 25.89
N ALA A 57 -19.69 20.31 27.21
CA ALA A 57 -18.74 19.74 28.18
C ALA A 57 -18.76 18.20 28.17
N VAL A 58 -19.96 17.60 28.12
CA VAL A 58 -20.11 16.14 28.01
C VAL A 58 -19.52 15.62 26.70
N GLY A 59 -19.76 16.32 25.58
CA GLY A 59 -19.16 15.97 24.27
C GLY A 59 -17.64 16.00 24.30
N CYS A 60 -17.04 17.03 24.87
CA CYS A 60 -15.58 17.15 25.05
C CYS A 60 -15.02 16.06 25.96
N GLY A 61 -15.69 15.74 27.08
CA GLY A 61 -15.30 14.68 27.99
C GLY A 61 -15.31 13.31 27.33
N LEU A 62 -16.33 13.00 26.51
CA LEU A 62 -16.41 11.76 25.73
C LEU A 62 -15.31 11.67 24.67
N LEU A 63 -15.00 12.77 24.00
CA LEU A 63 -13.93 12.84 23.02
C LEU A 63 -12.57 12.62 23.68
N TRP A 64 -12.29 13.30 24.79
CA TRP A 64 -11.07 13.12 25.57
C TRP A 64 -10.91 11.67 26.07
N TRP A 65 -11.98 11.08 26.60
CA TRP A 65 -11.98 9.67 27.03
C TRP A 65 -11.72 8.71 25.88
N GLN A 66 -12.29 8.96 24.69
CA GLN A 66 -12.03 8.17 23.48
C GLN A 66 -10.56 8.24 23.05
N ILE A 67 -9.97 9.46 23.07
CA ILE A 67 -8.56 9.67 22.70
C ILE A 67 -7.66 8.94 23.72
N ARG A 68 -7.90 9.10 25.01
CA ARG A 68 -7.12 8.46 26.07
C ARG A 68 -7.20 6.94 26.03
N ASN A 69 -8.40 6.40 25.81
CA ASN A 69 -8.61 4.95 25.72
C ASN A 69 -8.04 4.33 24.43
N ASN A 70 -7.85 5.15 23.39
CA ASN A 70 -7.19 4.73 22.15
C ASN A 70 -5.65 4.78 22.26
N GLN A 71 -5.12 5.65 23.11
CA GLN A 71 -3.68 5.70 23.43
C GLN A 71 -3.26 4.56 24.34
N SER A 72 -4.09 4.15 25.31
CA SER A 72 -3.78 3.03 26.20
C SER A 72 -3.75 1.66 25.49
N LYS A 73 -4.31 1.56 24.27
CA LYS A 73 -4.22 0.37 23.42
C LYS A 73 -3.00 0.37 22.49
N ARG A 74 -2.24 1.46 22.44
CA ARG A 74 -0.99 1.58 21.67
C ARG A 74 0.28 1.38 22.48
N SER A 75 0.18 1.28 23.80
CA SER A 75 1.28 0.92 24.68
C SER A 75 1.22 -0.57 24.99
N ASP A 76 1.50 -1.41 24.02
CA ASP A 76 2.04 -2.72 24.31
C ASP A 76 3.42 -2.52 24.96
N PRO A 77 3.71 -3.18 26.09
CA PRO A 77 5.03 -3.05 26.72
C PRO A 77 6.05 -3.55 25.72
N VAL A 78 6.95 -2.66 25.32
CA VAL A 78 8.23 -3.05 24.69
C VAL A 78 8.88 -3.99 25.70
N LEU A 79 8.86 -5.29 25.40
CA LEU A 79 9.71 -6.26 26.06
C LEU A 79 11.14 -5.79 25.77
N THR A 80 11.78 -5.24 26.77
CA THR A 80 13.23 -5.03 26.77
C THR A 80 13.87 -6.40 26.62
N GLU A 81 14.12 -6.76 25.38
CA GLU A 81 14.99 -7.87 25.03
C GLU A 81 16.36 -7.53 25.55
N ARG A 82 16.76 -8.19 26.65
CA ARG A 82 18.16 -8.21 27.08
C ARG A 82 18.91 -8.91 25.96
N ASP A 83 19.87 -8.22 25.37
CA ASP A 83 20.82 -8.81 24.44
C ASP A 83 21.42 -10.07 25.08
N PRO A 84 21.25 -11.25 24.46
CA PRO A 84 21.93 -12.46 24.94
C PRO A 84 23.41 -12.33 24.66
N THR A 85 24.24 -12.52 25.72
CA THR A 85 25.68 -12.62 25.62
C THR A 85 26.09 -13.70 24.61
N PRO A 86 27.20 -13.53 23.88
CA PRO A 86 27.62 -14.40 22.77
C PRO A 86 27.90 -15.88 23.11
N GLU A 87 27.85 -16.27 24.37
CA GLU A 87 28.20 -17.63 24.79
C GLU A 87 27.07 -18.67 24.75
N GLN A 88 25.81 -18.30 24.47
CA GLN A 88 24.68 -19.24 24.50
C GLN A 88 24.30 -19.84 23.16
N PHE A 89 24.97 -19.50 22.06
CA PHE A 89 24.78 -20.15 20.75
C PHE A 89 25.78 -21.26 20.48
N ARG A 90 25.86 -22.26 21.37
CA ARG A 90 26.34 -23.60 20.99
C ARG A 90 25.15 -24.36 20.41
N SER A 91 25.01 -24.36 19.09
CA SER A 91 24.13 -25.25 18.39
C SER A 91 24.43 -26.71 18.80
N PRO A 92 23.42 -27.52 19.11
CA PRO A 92 23.63 -28.95 19.31
C PRO A 92 24.27 -29.52 18.04
N ARG A 93 25.38 -30.27 18.21
CA ARG A 93 26.02 -31.00 17.13
C ARG A 93 25.00 -32.02 16.61
N TYR A 94 24.44 -31.75 15.45
CA TYR A 94 23.51 -32.68 14.77
C TYR A 94 24.35 -33.86 14.27
N GLU A 95 24.27 -34.98 14.97
CA GLU A 95 24.74 -36.27 14.47
C GLU A 95 23.69 -36.77 13.47
N ALA A 96 24.05 -36.82 12.18
CA ALA A 96 23.18 -37.35 11.14
C ALA A 96 22.91 -38.84 11.43
N PRO A 97 21.63 -39.28 11.40
CA PRO A 97 21.31 -40.69 11.52
C PRO A 97 21.93 -41.48 10.36
N PRO A 98 22.25 -42.78 10.54
CA PRO A 98 22.85 -43.61 9.52
C PRO A 98 21.94 -43.66 8.28
N VAL A 99 22.54 -43.42 7.12
CA VAL A 99 21.85 -43.35 5.83
C VAL A 99 21.33 -44.78 5.50
N ASP A 100 20.01 -44.97 5.62
CA ASP A 100 19.33 -46.16 5.17
C ASP A 100 19.26 -46.12 3.63
N ARG A 101 19.77 -47.20 2.98
CA ARG A 101 19.83 -47.30 1.51
C ARG A 101 18.45 -47.35 0.85
N THR A 102 17.37 -47.55 1.60
CA THR A 102 15.98 -47.51 1.10
C THR A 102 15.51 -46.07 0.89
N ALA A 103 16.11 -45.09 1.60
CA ALA A 103 15.77 -43.69 1.42
C ALA A 103 16.26 -43.12 0.07
N THR A 104 17.31 -43.71 -0.52
CA THR A 104 17.90 -43.25 -1.79
C THR A 104 17.02 -43.61 -2.99
N GLU A 105 16.24 -44.70 -2.89
CA GLU A 105 15.31 -45.09 -3.95
C GLU A 105 14.02 -44.28 -3.91
N PHE A 106 13.53 -43.94 -2.72
CA PHE A 106 12.40 -43.02 -2.54
C PHE A 106 12.71 -41.58 -2.96
N ALA A 107 13.94 -41.15 -2.73
CA ALA A 107 14.43 -39.83 -3.17
C ALA A 107 14.52 -39.72 -4.70
N ARG A 108 14.76 -40.83 -5.41
CA ARG A 108 14.76 -40.88 -6.88
C ARG A 108 13.36 -40.81 -7.49
N MET A 109 12.32 -41.26 -6.79
CA MET A 109 10.92 -41.13 -7.21
C MET A 109 10.33 -39.73 -6.94
N MET A 110 10.93 -38.97 -6.02
CA MET A 110 10.55 -37.61 -5.68
C MET A 110 11.52 -36.56 -6.19
N THR A 111 12.22 -36.80 -7.32
CA THR A 111 12.88 -35.70 -7.99
C THR A 111 11.81 -34.68 -8.36
N PRO A 112 11.81 -33.46 -7.78
CA PRO A 112 10.93 -32.42 -8.25
C PRO A 112 11.26 -32.25 -9.73
N SER A 113 10.27 -32.49 -10.60
CA SER A 113 10.41 -32.15 -12.00
C SER A 113 10.90 -30.70 -12.04
N LYS A 114 12.13 -30.52 -12.57
CA LYS A 114 12.77 -29.22 -12.77
C LYS A 114 11.68 -28.29 -13.30
N PRO A 115 11.36 -27.16 -12.63
CA PRO A 115 10.32 -26.29 -13.10
C PRO A 115 10.64 -25.98 -14.56
N ARG A 116 9.71 -26.24 -15.46
CA ARG A 116 9.84 -25.85 -16.86
C ARG A 116 10.03 -24.35 -16.81
N SER A 117 11.27 -23.92 -16.93
CA SER A 117 11.64 -22.52 -17.09
C SER A 117 10.74 -21.99 -18.20
N ALA A 118 9.87 -21.06 -17.90
CA ALA A 118 9.27 -20.24 -18.94
C ALA A 118 10.43 -19.84 -19.86
N ALA A 119 10.23 -19.98 -21.19
CA ALA A 119 11.27 -19.71 -22.19
C ALA A 119 11.98 -18.41 -21.82
N PRO A 120 13.32 -18.33 -21.94
CA PRO A 120 14.04 -17.12 -21.57
C PRO A 120 13.44 -15.96 -22.35
N VAL A 121 12.69 -15.11 -21.65
CA VAL A 121 12.23 -13.84 -22.20
C VAL A 121 13.52 -13.10 -22.54
N SER A 122 13.71 -12.71 -23.79
CA SER A 122 14.89 -11.94 -24.18
C SER A 122 14.96 -10.70 -23.31
N VAL A 123 16.05 -10.58 -22.54
CA VAL A 123 16.24 -9.47 -21.61
C VAL A 123 16.30 -8.18 -22.42
N PRO A 124 15.42 -7.20 -22.19
CA PRO A 124 15.48 -5.93 -22.89
C PRO A 124 16.83 -5.25 -22.68
N GLN A 125 17.49 -4.83 -23.76
CA GLN A 125 18.80 -4.17 -23.72
C GLN A 125 18.69 -2.64 -23.76
N SER A 126 17.51 -2.12 -24.05
CA SER A 126 17.23 -0.69 -24.18
C SER A 126 15.82 -0.35 -23.69
N TRP A 127 15.60 0.91 -23.41
CA TRP A 127 14.28 1.39 -23.00
C TRP A 127 13.24 1.31 -24.11
N GLY A 128 12.09 0.76 -23.76
CA GLY A 128 10.91 0.64 -24.60
C GLY A 128 9.74 0.08 -23.79
N THR A 129 8.59 -0.07 -24.42
CA THR A 129 7.39 -0.64 -23.76
C THR A 129 7.64 -2.06 -23.27
N ALA A 130 8.48 -2.81 -23.98
CA ALA A 130 8.85 -4.19 -23.64
C ALA A 130 9.43 -4.33 -22.21
N VAL A 131 10.13 -3.31 -21.68
CA VAL A 131 10.61 -3.33 -20.28
C VAL A 131 9.44 -3.42 -19.32
N PHE A 132 8.39 -2.60 -19.52
CA PHE A 132 7.19 -2.57 -18.68
C PHE A 132 6.32 -3.84 -18.83
N ASP A 133 6.43 -4.55 -19.92
CA ASP A 133 5.71 -5.80 -20.17
C ASP A 133 6.31 -6.97 -19.40
N VAL A 134 7.63 -6.97 -19.20
CA VAL A 134 8.35 -8.10 -18.60
C VAL A 134 8.62 -7.96 -17.11
N ILE A 135 8.70 -6.74 -16.58
CA ILE A 135 8.95 -6.54 -15.15
C ILE A 135 7.69 -6.82 -14.31
N GLU A 136 7.88 -7.27 -13.09
CA GLU A 136 6.80 -7.46 -12.12
C GLU A 136 6.52 -6.15 -11.35
N TRP A 137 5.39 -6.08 -10.66
CA TRP A 137 4.88 -4.87 -10.01
C TRP A 137 5.87 -4.22 -9.03
N ARG A 138 6.64 -5.02 -8.28
CA ARG A 138 7.64 -4.49 -7.33
C ARG A 138 8.82 -3.84 -8.04
N ARG A 139 9.22 -4.38 -9.20
CA ARG A 139 10.26 -3.77 -10.04
C ARG A 139 9.77 -2.47 -10.67
N PHE A 140 8.48 -2.43 -11.02
CA PHE A 140 7.86 -1.18 -11.49
C PHE A 140 7.88 -0.09 -10.42
N GLU A 141 7.53 -0.40 -9.17
CA GLU A 141 7.63 0.53 -8.04
C GLU A 141 9.07 1.01 -7.81
N ALA A 142 10.04 0.08 -7.78
CA ALA A 142 11.46 0.40 -7.60
C ALA A 142 12.00 1.30 -8.75
N LEU A 143 11.58 1.04 -9.99
CA LEU A 143 11.91 1.90 -11.13
C LEU A 143 11.38 3.31 -10.96
N VAL A 144 10.10 3.46 -10.57
CA VAL A 144 9.47 4.76 -10.36
C VAL A 144 10.16 5.51 -9.21
N GLU A 145 10.49 4.82 -8.11
CA GLU A 145 11.24 5.38 -6.99
C GLU A 145 12.62 5.90 -7.44
N ALA A 146 13.39 5.09 -8.17
CA ALA A 146 14.70 5.48 -8.69
C ALA A 146 14.61 6.68 -9.64
N LEU A 147 13.56 6.76 -10.47
CA LEU A 147 13.32 7.87 -11.38
C LEU A 147 13.10 9.19 -10.62
N PHE A 148 12.34 9.16 -9.51
CA PHE A 148 12.15 10.34 -8.65
C PHE A 148 13.40 10.66 -7.83
N ALA A 149 14.15 9.66 -7.37
CA ALA A 149 15.44 9.87 -6.70
C ALA A 149 16.44 10.60 -7.63
N GLN A 150 16.51 10.20 -8.90
CA GLN A 150 17.30 10.89 -9.92
C GLN A 150 16.78 12.30 -10.24
N ALA A 151 15.49 12.55 -10.01
CA ALA A 151 14.91 13.90 -10.15
C ALA A 151 15.25 14.83 -8.97
N GLY A 152 15.98 14.34 -7.96
CA GLY A 152 16.44 15.13 -6.82
C GLY A 152 15.57 15.03 -5.57
N PHE A 153 14.57 14.16 -5.54
CA PHE A 153 13.81 13.90 -4.33
C PHE A 153 14.54 12.90 -3.42
N GLU A 154 14.35 13.05 -2.11
CA GLU A 154 14.58 11.96 -1.17
C GLU A 154 13.31 11.10 -1.17
N THR A 155 13.46 9.78 -1.33
CA THR A 155 12.33 8.86 -1.48
C THR A 155 12.25 7.90 -0.29
N LYS A 156 11.03 7.54 0.09
CA LYS A 156 10.77 6.44 1.04
C LYS A 156 9.68 5.57 0.46
N SER A 157 10.04 4.35 0.09
CA SER A 157 9.06 3.32 -0.30
C SER A 157 8.42 2.71 0.93
N GLN A 158 7.16 2.30 0.82
CA GLN A 158 6.44 1.64 1.89
C GLN A 158 6.63 0.13 1.78
N SER A 159 6.92 -0.51 2.92
CA SER A 159 6.98 -1.97 3.01
C SER A 159 5.56 -2.56 2.98
N HIS A 160 5.45 -3.86 2.65
CA HIS A 160 4.21 -4.61 2.49
C HIS A 160 3.19 -4.40 3.63
N GLY A 161 1.92 -4.25 3.29
CA GLY A 161 0.82 -4.14 4.24
C GLY A 161 -0.32 -3.27 3.70
N ALA A 162 -1.31 -2.96 4.55
CA ALA A 162 -2.39 -2.03 4.25
C ALA A 162 -1.84 -0.58 4.29
N ASP A 163 -1.37 -0.13 3.16
CA ASP A 163 -0.55 1.07 2.93
C ASP A 163 -1.34 2.31 2.53
N GLU A 164 -2.63 2.36 2.82
CA GLU A 164 -3.49 3.50 2.46
C GLU A 164 -3.37 3.92 0.97
N GLY A 165 -2.71 3.11 0.12
CA GLY A 165 -2.56 3.35 -1.32
C GLY A 165 -1.44 4.33 -1.70
N ILE A 166 -0.44 4.56 -0.84
CA ILE A 166 0.79 5.28 -1.17
C ILE A 166 1.93 4.28 -1.26
N ASP A 167 2.58 4.20 -2.42
CA ASP A 167 3.71 3.30 -2.62
C ASP A 167 5.05 4.00 -2.33
N ILE A 168 5.17 5.31 -2.65
CA ILE A 168 6.40 6.08 -2.47
C ILE A 168 6.08 7.47 -1.92
N TRP A 169 6.80 7.87 -0.88
CA TRP A 169 6.82 9.24 -0.34
C TRP A 169 7.97 10.01 -0.94
N LEU A 170 7.70 11.25 -1.38
CA LEU A 170 8.71 12.16 -1.91
C LEU A 170 8.94 13.33 -0.95
N TYR A 171 10.20 13.53 -0.57
CA TYR A 171 10.63 14.61 0.29
C TYR A 171 11.55 15.56 -0.46
N SER A 172 11.52 16.84 -0.12
CA SER A 172 12.52 17.78 -0.59
C SER A 172 13.82 17.57 0.19
N ARG A 173 14.96 17.55 -0.49
CA ARG A 173 16.29 17.53 0.18
C ARG A 173 16.48 18.68 1.16
N ASN A 174 15.82 19.82 0.91
CA ASN A 174 15.89 21.00 1.78
C ASN A 174 14.92 20.92 2.96
N ASN A 175 13.97 19.97 2.96
CA ASN A 175 13.01 19.75 4.04
C ASN A 175 12.64 18.27 4.15
N PRO A 176 13.52 17.43 4.73
CA PRO A 176 13.34 15.97 4.79
C PRO A 176 12.24 15.52 5.76
N GLY A 177 11.75 16.43 6.61
CA GLY A 177 10.73 16.10 7.63
C GLY A 177 9.29 16.08 7.11
N THR A 178 9.01 16.72 5.97
CA THR A 178 7.64 16.89 5.45
C THR A 178 7.56 16.41 4.00
N PRO A 179 6.68 15.46 3.68
CA PRO A 179 6.52 14.99 2.32
C PRO A 179 5.95 16.11 1.43
N VAL A 180 6.57 16.32 0.27
CA VAL A 180 6.14 17.32 -0.72
C VAL A 180 5.22 16.73 -1.77
N SER A 181 5.28 15.41 -1.97
CA SER A 181 4.42 14.67 -2.90
C SER A 181 4.33 13.20 -2.48
N VAL A 182 3.33 12.52 -3.01
CA VAL A 182 3.14 11.06 -2.86
C VAL A 182 2.98 10.43 -4.23
N VAL A 183 3.40 9.16 -4.37
CA VAL A 183 3.27 8.40 -5.60
C VAL A 183 2.46 7.15 -5.33
N GLN A 184 1.48 6.90 -6.19
CA GLN A 184 0.78 5.62 -6.29
C GLN A 184 1.17 4.95 -7.60
N CYS A 185 1.54 3.67 -7.53
CA CYS A 185 1.92 2.85 -8.67
C CYS A 185 0.85 1.78 -8.95
N LYS A 186 0.47 1.62 -10.21
CA LYS A 186 -0.44 0.53 -10.64
C LYS A 186 0.13 -0.16 -11.87
N HIS A 187 0.73 -1.31 -11.63
CA HIS A 187 1.25 -2.16 -12.71
C HIS A 187 0.10 -2.99 -13.31
N TRP A 188 -0.69 -2.35 -14.16
CA TRP A 188 -1.84 -2.96 -14.84
C TRP A 188 -1.59 -3.04 -16.33
N GLN A 189 -1.87 -4.19 -16.92
CA GLN A 189 -1.84 -4.38 -18.37
C GLN A 189 -3.27 -4.57 -18.88
N GLY A 190 -3.61 -3.86 -19.96
CA GLY A 190 -4.89 -3.99 -20.65
C GLY A 190 -6.10 -3.36 -19.93
N LYS A 191 -5.98 -2.86 -18.70
CA LYS A 191 -7.05 -2.19 -17.97
C LYS A 191 -6.71 -0.72 -17.74
N ARG A 192 -7.52 0.18 -18.30
CA ARG A 192 -7.35 1.63 -18.10
C ARG A 192 -7.61 2.01 -16.63
N VAL A 193 -6.88 3.00 -16.14
CA VAL A 193 -7.09 3.58 -14.80
C VAL A 193 -8.25 4.57 -14.87
N GLY A 194 -9.31 4.28 -14.12
CA GLY A 194 -10.49 5.14 -14.02
C GLY A 194 -10.34 6.27 -13.00
N VAL A 195 -11.25 7.22 -13.03
CA VAL A 195 -11.30 8.38 -12.15
C VAL A 195 -11.43 7.99 -10.66
N ASP A 196 -12.06 6.85 -10.35
CA ASP A 196 -12.19 6.30 -9.01
C ASP A 196 -10.82 6.15 -8.31
N LYS A 197 -9.82 5.63 -9.02
CA LYS A 197 -8.47 5.44 -8.49
C LYS A 197 -7.73 6.77 -8.26
N VAL A 198 -7.94 7.74 -9.12
CA VAL A 198 -7.34 9.07 -8.95
C VAL A 198 -8.00 9.80 -7.77
N ARG A 199 -9.32 9.61 -7.56
CA ARG A 199 -10.03 10.14 -6.38
C ARG A 199 -9.56 9.49 -5.08
N GLU A 200 -9.28 8.19 -5.08
CA GLU A 200 -8.67 7.49 -3.93
C GLU A 200 -7.34 8.16 -3.54
N LEU A 201 -6.42 8.34 -4.50
CA LEU A 201 -5.15 9.04 -4.25
C LEU A 201 -5.38 10.47 -3.73
N ARG A 202 -6.30 11.24 -4.33
CA ARG A 202 -6.61 12.60 -3.89
C ARG A 202 -7.14 12.64 -2.46
N GLY A 203 -7.94 11.65 -2.05
CA GLY A 203 -8.42 11.49 -0.68
C GLY A 203 -7.27 11.26 0.31
N VAL A 204 -6.32 10.40 -0.04
CA VAL A 204 -5.12 10.14 0.77
C VAL A 204 -4.23 11.39 0.85
N MET A 205 -4.00 12.08 -0.27
CA MET A 205 -3.26 13.36 -0.30
C MET A 205 -3.87 14.35 0.70
N ALA A 206 -5.20 14.50 0.71
CA ALA A 206 -5.89 15.41 1.63
C ALA A 206 -5.72 14.98 3.10
N ALA A 207 -5.86 13.69 3.39
CA ALA A 207 -5.68 13.14 4.74
C ALA A 207 -4.25 13.31 5.28
N LYS A 208 -3.26 13.36 4.39
CA LYS A 208 -1.83 13.54 4.74
C LYS A 208 -1.34 14.99 4.61
N GLY A 209 -2.20 15.92 4.25
CA GLY A 209 -1.85 17.33 4.06
C GLY A 209 -0.91 17.60 2.87
N VAL A 210 -0.89 16.71 1.88
CA VAL A 210 -0.03 16.84 0.69
C VAL A 210 -0.84 17.40 -0.48
N SER A 211 -0.35 18.47 -1.08
CA SER A 211 -1.06 19.17 -2.18
C SER A 211 -0.78 18.59 -3.57
N ARG A 212 0.25 17.79 -3.72
CA ARG A 212 0.66 17.21 -5.00
C ARG A 212 0.75 15.68 -4.90
N GLY A 213 0.30 14.97 -5.95
CA GLY A 213 0.39 13.53 -6.08
C GLY A 213 0.87 13.12 -7.46
N GLN A 214 1.45 11.93 -7.54
CA GLN A 214 1.88 11.30 -8.78
C GLN A 214 1.13 9.97 -8.89
N PHE A 215 0.55 9.68 -10.03
CA PHE A 215 -0.05 8.37 -10.29
C PHE A 215 0.67 7.71 -11.45
N ALA A 216 1.48 6.70 -11.19
CA ALA A 216 2.25 5.98 -12.20
C ALA A 216 1.54 4.66 -12.57
N THR A 217 1.44 4.37 -13.87
CA THR A 217 0.84 3.12 -14.33
C THR A 217 1.52 2.59 -15.59
N THR A 218 1.53 1.27 -15.76
CA THR A 218 1.91 0.60 -17.01
C THR A 218 0.75 0.48 -17.99
N SER A 219 -0.40 1.09 -17.68
CA SER A 219 -1.56 1.19 -18.56
C SER A 219 -1.79 2.65 -19.02
N THR A 220 -3.02 2.98 -19.37
CA THR A 220 -3.45 4.32 -19.75
C THR A 220 -4.55 4.81 -18.80
N PHE A 221 -4.85 6.10 -18.83
CA PHE A 221 -5.92 6.71 -18.05
C PHE A 221 -7.17 6.91 -18.91
N THR A 222 -8.35 6.96 -18.24
CA THR A 222 -9.58 7.40 -18.88
C THR A 222 -9.59 8.93 -19.00
N GLU A 223 -10.44 9.48 -19.86
CA GLU A 223 -10.59 10.93 -20.03
C GLU A 223 -11.03 11.61 -18.72
N ASP A 224 -12.01 11.02 -18.02
CA ASP A 224 -12.48 11.50 -16.72
C ASP A 224 -11.36 11.51 -15.67
N ALA A 225 -10.51 10.47 -15.67
CA ALA A 225 -9.34 10.40 -14.79
C ALA A 225 -8.36 11.55 -15.08
N THR A 226 -8.15 11.83 -16.37
CA THR A 226 -7.24 12.90 -16.82
C THR A 226 -7.78 14.28 -16.47
N ALA A 227 -9.06 14.53 -16.70
CA ALA A 227 -9.72 15.80 -16.35
C ALA A 227 -9.64 16.04 -14.83
N PHE A 228 -10.06 15.05 -14.04
CA PHE A 228 -10.04 15.14 -12.58
C PHE A 228 -8.62 15.37 -12.03
N ALA A 229 -7.62 14.65 -12.54
CA ALA A 229 -6.24 14.77 -12.08
C ALA A 229 -5.69 16.19 -12.29
N LYS A 230 -5.97 16.79 -13.45
CA LYS A 230 -5.55 18.15 -13.80
C LYS A 230 -6.08 19.18 -12.80
N GLU A 231 -7.32 19.05 -12.36
CA GLU A 231 -7.97 19.98 -11.43
C GLU A 231 -7.53 19.76 -9.97
N ASN A 232 -7.04 18.56 -9.63
CA ASN A 232 -6.80 18.15 -8.26
C ASN A 232 -5.32 17.98 -7.89
N GLY A 233 -4.39 18.51 -8.69
CA GLY A 233 -2.96 18.48 -8.37
C GLY A 233 -2.32 17.08 -8.47
N VAL A 234 -2.93 16.17 -9.24
CA VAL A 234 -2.39 14.83 -9.50
C VAL A 234 -1.76 14.79 -10.89
N ASN A 235 -0.47 14.45 -10.94
CA ASN A 235 0.24 14.25 -12.19
C ASN A 235 0.12 12.77 -12.61
N LEU A 236 -0.29 12.52 -13.84
CA LEU A 236 -0.51 11.19 -14.39
C LEU A 236 0.70 10.77 -15.23
N LEU A 237 1.26 9.60 -14.92
CA LEU A 237 2.43 9.01 -15.55
C LEU A 237 2.07 7.64 -16.11
N ASP A 238 1.62 7.60 -17.36
CA ASP A 238 1.49 6.36 -18.13
C ASP A 238 2.84 5.92 -18.70
N VAL A 239 2.90 4.79 -19.39
CA VAL A 239 4.14 4.27 -20.02
C VAL A 239 4.79 5.32 -20.91
N LYS A 240 3.99 6.06 -21.71
CA LYS A 240 4.51 7.08 -22.63
C LYS A 240 5.15 8.23 -21.86
N ALA A 241 4.50 8.71 -20.79
CA ALA A 241 5.04 9.77 -19.94
C ALA A 241 6.28 9.30 -19.19
N LEU A 242 6.30 8.07 -18.68
CA LEU A 242 7.47 7.49 -18.01
C LEU A 242 8.66 7.37 -18.96
N LEU A 243 8.46 6.85 -20.18
CA LEU A 243 9.51 6.77 -21.20
C LEU A 243 10.04 8.16 -21.58
N ALA A 244 9.17 9.17 -21.68
CA ALA A 244 9.57 10.54 -21.95
C ALA A 244 10.41 11.16 -20.80
N LEU A 245 10.12 10.80 -19.55
CA LEU A 245 10.93 11.20 -18.38
C LEU A 245 12.28 10.51 -18.36
N ILE A 246 12.33 9.22 -18.69
CA ILE A 246 13.56 8.42 -18.77
C ILE A 246 14.46 8.95 -19.89
N ALA A 247 13.89 9.24 -21.06
CA ALA A 247 14.64 9.77 -22.21
C ALA A 247 15.32 11.14 -21.95
N LYS A 248 14.84 11.89 -20.95
CA LYS A 248 15.48 13.15 -20.51
C LYS A 248 16.69 12.95 -19.59
N ARG A 249 16.97 11.71 -19.17
CA ARG A 249 18.14 11.38 -18.33
C ARG A 249 19.37 11.19 -19.19
N SER A 250 20.57 11.32 -18.59
CA SER A 250 21.80 10.94 -19.28
C SER A 250 21.79 9.42 -19.59
N GLU A 251 22.60 9.00 -20.54
CA GLU A 251 22.71 7.58 -20.89
C GLU A 251 23.08 6.71 -19.68
N GLU A 252 24.01 7.18 -18.84
CA GLU A 252 24.39 6.51 -17.60
C GLU A 252 23.21 6.39 -16.62
N GLN A 253 22.41 7.46 -16.46
CA GLN A 253 21.22 7.44 -15.63
C GLN A 253 20.15 6.50 -16.20
N GLN A 254 19.97 6.46 -17.53
CA GLN A 254 19.05 5.54 -18.17
C GLN A 254 19.48 4.08 -17.95
N GLN A 255 20.78 3.80 -18.07
CA GLN A 255 21.33 2.47 -17.81
C GLN A 255 21.15 2.04 -16.35
N THR A 256 21.37 2.95 -15.41
CA THR A 256 21.09 2.72 -13.97
C THR A 256 19.63 2.36 -13.74
N LEU A 257 18.69 3.10 -14.33
CA LEU A 257 17.25 2.80 -14.23
C LEU A 257 16.90 1.45 -14.84
N LEU A 258 17.52 1.09 -15.98
CA LEU A 258 17.30 -0.23 -16.62
C LEU A 258 17.80 -1.35 -15.72
N THR A 259 18.95 -1.19 -15.09
CA THR A 259 19.50 -2.14 -14.11
C THR A 259 18.54 -2.33 -12.94
N VAL A 260 17.97 -1.25 -12.39
CA VAL A 260 16.95 -1.32 -11.32
C VAL A 260 15.70 -2.06 -11.77
N ALA A 261 15.22 -1.79 -13.00
CA ALA A 261 14.02 -2.44 -13.53
C ALA A 261 14.20 -3.95 -13.71
N LEU A 262 15.40 -4.38 -14.13
CA LEU A 262 15.73 -5.77 -14.49
C LEU A 262 16.51 -6.50 -13.38
N GLU A 263 16.53 -5.99 -12.16
CA GLU A 263 17.26 -6.58 -11.05
C GLU A 263 16.65 -7.91 -10.59
N GLY A 264 17.48 -8.94 -10.44
CA GLY A 264 17.13 -10.27 -9.92
C GLY A 264 16.07 -10.97 -10.78
N ASP A 265 15.13 -11.64 -10.12
CA ASP A 265 13.99 -12.29 -10.79
C ASP A 265 12.92 -11.25 -11.16
N TYR A 266 13.28 -10.28 -12.02
CA TYR A 266 12.45 -9.12 -12.39
C TYR A 266 11.07 -9.46 -12.98
N TRP A 267 10.92 -10.66 -13.52
CA TRP A 267 9.72 -11.18 -14.17
C TRP A 267 8.83 -12.01 -13.24
N ARG A 268 9.39 -12.56 -12.14
CA ARG A 268 8.65 -13.36 -11.16
C ARG A 268 7.87 -12.44 -10.21
N PRO A 269 6.54 -12.61 -10.09
CA PRO A 269 5.75 -11.77 -9.19
C PRO A 269 6.20 -11.89 -7.73
N THR A 270 6.15 -10.79 -7.03
CA THR A 270 6.28 -10.75 -5.58
C THR A 270 4.88 -10.89 -4.96
N CYS A 271 4.76 -11.71 -3.91
CA CYS A 271 3.50 -11.92 -3.21
C CYS A 271 3.05 -10.62 -2.51
N VAL A 272 1.87 -10.12 -2.85
CA VAL A 272 1.34 -8.86 -2.28
C VAL A 272 1.07 -8.94 -0.78
N ASN A 273 0.97 -10.14 -0.21
CA ASN A 273 0.65 -10.34 1.21
C ASN A 273 1.88 -10.50 2.11
N CYS A 274 2.95 -11.17 1.64
CA CYS A 274 4.13 -11.46 2.46
C CYS A 274 5.47 -11.08 1.83
N GLY A 275 5.47 -10.47 0.63
CA GLY A 275 6.67 -9.94 0.00
C GLY A 275 7.65 -10.97 -0.57
N ILE A 276 7.35 -12.26 -0.50
CA ILE A 276 8.23 -13.32 -1.01
C ILE A 276 7.92 -13.58 -2.49
N LYS A 277 8.92 -13.96 -3.28
CA LYS A 277 8.71 -14.34 -4.69
C LYS A 277 7.71 -15.48 -4.82
N MET A 278 6.86 -15.43 -5.84
CA MET A 278 5.89 -16.49 -6.11
C MET A 278 6.52 -17.57 -7.00
N VAL A 279 5.98 -18.78 -6.93
CA VAL A 279 6.41 -19.92 -7.74
C VAL A 279 5.28 -20.39 -8.65
N GLU A 280 5.63 -20.89 -9.81
CA GLU A 280 4.67 -21.49 -10.73
C GLU A 280 4.11 -22.77 -10.14
N ARG A 281 2.79 -22.91 -10.20
CA ARG A 281 2.06 -24.08 -9.72
C ARG A 281 1.02 -24.54 -10.74
N ASN A 282 0.90 -25.85 -10.90
CA ASN A 282 -0.14 -26.46 -11.70
C ASN A 282 -1.30 -26.94 -10.83
N PRO A 283 -2.56 -26.63 -11.16
CA PRO A 283 -3.71 -27.11 -10.42
C PRO A 283 -3.81 -28.65 -10.50
N ARG A 284 -4.05 -29.31 -9.37
CA ARG A 284 -4.18 -30.80 -9.29
C ARG A 284 -5.35 -31.35 -10.14
N LYS A 285 -6.40 -30.55 -10.35
CA LYS A 285 -7.61 -30.95 -11.10
C LYS A 285 -7.58 -30.51 -12.57
N GLY A 286 -6.40 -30.17 -13.09
CA GLY A 286 -6.25 -29.58 -14.43
C GLY A 286 -6.57 -28.09 -14.44
N GLY A 287 -6.22 -27.41 -15.52
CA GLY A 287 -6.39 -25.96 -15.71
C GLY A 287 -5.08 -25.24 -15.99
N ALA A 288 -5.15 -23.94 -16.14
CA ALA A 288 -3.98 -23.10 -16.42
C ALA A 288 -3.06 -23.01 -15.19
N ALA A 289 -1.75 -22.99 -15.43
CA ALA A 289 -0.75 -22.71 -14.40
C ALA A 289 -1.00 -21.35 -13.74
N PHE A 290 -0.60 -21.20 -12.50
CA PHE A 290 -0.78 -19.98 -11.72
C PHE A 290 0.44 -19.70 -10.84
N TRP A 291 0.62 -18.46 -10.44
CA TRP A 291 1.59 -18.07 -9.44
C TRP A 291 1.05 -18.37 -8.04
N GLY A 292 1.72 -19.22 -7.26
CA GLY A 292 1.42 -19.49 -5.86
C GLY A 292 2.51 -18.94 -4.96
N CYS A 293 2.15 -18.42 -3.78
CA CYS A 293 3.15 -17.97 -2.82
C CYS A 293 4.09 -19.13 -2.44
N GLU A 294 5.39 -18.86 -2.39
CA GLU A 294 6.39 -19.85 -1.97
C GLU A 294 6.20 -20.29 -0.51
N SER A 295 5.72 -19.38 0.35
CA SER A 295 5.43 -19.65 1.76
C SER A 295 4.16 -20.49 2.00
N TYR A 296 3.54 -21.09 0.98
CA TYR A 296 2.42 -21.99 1.19
C TYR A 296 2.82 -23.17 2.08
N PRO A 297 2.00 -23.59 3.08
CA PRO A 297 0.61 -23.20 3.36
C PRO A 297 0.42 -21.97 4.27
N LYS A 298 1.50 -21.35 4.78
CA LYS A 298 1.42 -20.18 5.67
C LYS A 298 0.77 -18.98 4.97
N CYS A 299 1.15 -18.74 3.72
CA CYS A 299 0.54 -17.75 2.85
C CYS A 299 -0.17 -18.44 1.68
N LYS A 300 -1.47 -18.21 1.53
CA LYS A 300 -2.30 -18.84 0.50
C LYS A 300 -2.56 -17.94 -0.71
N THR A 301 -1.82 -16.86 -0.86
CA THR A 301 -1.96 -15.93 -1.99
C THR A 301 -1.61 -16.64 -3.29
N SER A 302 -2.48 -16.47 -4.30
CA SER A 302 -2.26 -16.92 -5.67
C SER A 302 -2.60 -15.81 -6.65
N MET A 303 -1.97 -15.83 -7.82
CA MET A 303 -2.21 -14.89 -8.92
C MET A 303 -2.27 -15.69 -10.23
N PRO A 304 -3.14 -15.30 -11.17
CA PRO A 304 -3.14 -15.93 -12.49
C PRO A 304 -1.79 -15.68 -13.17
N MET A 305 -1.27 -16.69 -13.85
CA MET A 305 -0.20 -16.44 -14.81
C MET A 305 -0.81 -15.65 -15.96
N ARG A 306 -0.22 -14.50 -16.26
CA ARG A 306 -0.54 -13.79 -17.49
C ARG A 306 -0.11 -14.71 -18.61
N GLY A 307 -1.02 -15.09 -19.49
CA GLY A 307 -0.65 -15.82 -20.69
C GLY A 307 0.48 -15.03 -21.34
N ALA A 308 1.57 -15.70 -21.72
CA ALA A 308 2.43 -15.15 -22.73
C ALA A 308 1.48 -14.68 -23.83
N ALA A 309 1.44 -13.38 -24.08
CA ALA A 309 0.63 -12.84 -25.15
C ALA A 309 0.97 -13.73 -26.34
N SER A 310 0.00 -14.47 -26.83
CA SER A 310 0.16 -15.21 -28.08
C SER A 310 0.54 -14.16 -29.09
N VAL A 311 1.81 -14.13 -29.41
CA VAL A 311 2.33 -13.44 -30.58
C VAL A 311 1.76 -14.22 -31.73
N ALA A 312 0.59 -13.81 -32.19
CA ALA A 312 0.04 -14.17 -33.47
C ALA A 312 0.46 -13.09 -34.48
#